data_8af25d80bfceb312fa29c17497639c91
#
_entry.id   8af25d80bfceb312fa29c17497639c91
#
_cell.length_a   1.000
_cell.length_b   1.000
_cell.length_c   1.000
_cell.angle_alpha   90.00
_cell.angle_beta   90.00
_cell.angle_gamma   90.00
#
_symmetry.space_group_name_H-M   'P 1'
#
loop_
_entity.id
_entity.type
_entity.pdbx_description
1 polymer ?
#
loop_
_entity_poly.entity_id
_entity_poly.type
_entity_poly.pdbx_seq_one_letter_code
_entity_poly.pdbx_strand_id
1 'polypeptide(L)'
;MIQVEQLRKSYGELIAVDSVSFAAHAGEIFGLLGPNGAGKTTTIGCICGLLVPTAGHVKVMGHDVVTEGTAARAALGVVPQEIALYEDLSAHENLAYWGGAQGMRNPKLRERIQHALELTGLQDRAREPVKQFSGGMKRRLNFACGILHSPKVLLLDEPTVGVDPQSRVRLLDLVRAEAQAGTCVLYTTHYMEEAETLCDRLAILDHGKVIAAGTLAELRSMLAERDLLRLTGVFAPEVARTAMQQIDSVEILHGDESLLLLSLAGASEKLPAIFAALAGTGAEVRGTTLTQPSLESLFIKLTGKELRE
;
A
#
# COMPACT_ATOMS: atom_id res chain seq x y z
N MET A 1 -4.22 -17.97 -2.20
CA MET A 1 -2.84 -17.74 -2.64
C MET A 1 -2.83 -17.01 -3.98
N ILE A 2 -2.03 -15.98 -4.10
CA ILE A 2 -1.74 -15.27 -5.35
C ILE A 2 -0.31 -15.62 -5.76
N GLN A 3 -0.07 -15.86 -7.03
CA GLN A 3 1.26 -16.02 -7.62
C GLN A 3 1.37 -15.11 -8.84
N VAL A 4 2.35 -14.23 -8.83
CA VAL A 4 2.68 -13.31 -9.91
C VAL A 4 4.10 -13.59 -10.34
N GLU A 5 4.28 -13.95 -11.61
CA GLU A 5 5.56 -14.36 -12.18
C GLU A 5 5.89 -13.51 -13.40
N GLN A 6 6.94 -12.67 -13.29
CA GLN A 6 7.46 -11.84 -14.38
C GLN A 6 6.37 -11.00 -15.05
N LEU A 7 5.40 -10.52 -14.27
CA LEU A 7 4.27 -9.75 -14.80
C LEU A 7 4.76 -8.49 -15.50
N ARG A 8 4.35 -8.34 -16.75
CA ARG A 8 4.57 -7.15 -17.54
C ARG A 8 3.26 -6.64 -18.12
N LYS A 9 3.05 -5.32 -18.02
CA LYS A 9 1.92 -4.65 -18.65
C LYS A 9 2.38 -3.36 -19.30
N SER A 10 2.14 -3.26 -20.61
CA SER A 10 2.44 -2.08 -21.41
C SER A 10 1.18 -1.51 -22.03
N TYR A 11 1.15 -0.19 -22.21
CA TYR A 11 0.14 0.57 -22.94
C TYR A 11 0.88 1.37 -24.04
N GLY A 12 0.95 0.80 -25.23
CA GLY A 12 1.83 1.32 -26.27
C GLY A 12 3.28 1.32 -25.80
N GLU A 13 3.92 2.47 -25.79
CA GLU A 13 5.32 2.64 -25.34
C GLU A 13 5.46 2.72 -23.81
N LEU A 14 4.37 3.03 -23.09
CA LEU A 14 4.41 3.12 -21.64
C LEU A 14 4.41 1.73 -21.00
N ILE A 15 5.46 1.42 -20.27
CA ILE A 15 5.55 0.19 -19.45
C ILE A 15 5.06 0.55 -18.05
N ALA A 16 3.84 0.12 -17.71
CA ALA A 16 3.23 0.38 -16.41
C ALA A 16 3.64 -0.62 -15.33
N VAL A 17 3.95 -1.87 -15.74
CA VAL A 17 4.47 -2.94 -14.87
C VAL A 17 5.56 -3.67 -15.65
N ASP A 18 6.73 -3.85 -15.05
CA ASP A 18 7.91 -4.42 -15.70
C ASP A 18 8.53 -5.52 -14.84
N SER A 19 8.25 -6.77 -15.23
CA SER A 19 8.83 -7.98 -14.61
C SER A 19 8.54 -8.15 -13.11
N VAL A 20 7.37 -7.74 -12.65
CA VAL A 20 6.97 -7.86 -11.24
C VAL A 20 6.71 -9.32 -10.88
N SER A 21 7.32 -9.80 -9.80
CA SER A 21 7.14 -11.16 -9.28
C SER A 21 6.97 -11.14 -7.77
N PHE A 22 5.93 -11.80 -7.26
CA PHE A 22 5.69 -12.02 -5.83
C PHE A 22 4.67 -13.14 -5.62
N ALA A 23 4.59 -13.63 -4.37
CA ALA A 23 3.54 -14.55 -3.94
C ALA A 23 2.95 -14.08 -2.61
N ALA A 24 1.61 -14.17 -2.48
CA ALA A 24 0.87 -13.94 -1.25
C ALA A 24 0.11 -15.21 -0.85
N HIS A 25 0.07 -15.49 0.45
CA HIS A 25 -0.41 -16.75 1.00
C HIS A 25 -1.73 -16.57 1.77
N ALA A 26 -2.40 -17.69 2.05
CA ALA A 26 -3.61 -17.69 2.89
C ALA A 26 -3.26 -17.23 4.31
N GLY A 27 -4.11 -16.37 4.87
CA GLY A 27 -3.88 -15.81 6.21
C GLY A 27 -2.81 -14.73 6.26
N GLU A 28 -2.28 -14.30 5.11
CA GLU A 28 -1.24 -13.27 4.99
C GLU A 28 -1.84 -11.96 4.46
N ILE A 29 -1.37 -10.85 4.97
CA ILE A 29 -1.55 -9.53 4.37
C ILE A 29 -0.27 -9.16 3.64
N PHE A 30 -0.30 -9.26 2.32
CA PHE A 30 0.81 -8.87 1.46
C PHE A 30 0.61 -7.44 0.94
N GLY A 31 1.55 -6.54 1.24
CA GLY A 31 1.50 -5.13 0.84
C GLY A 31 2.15 -4.88 -0.52
N LEU A 32 1.52 -4.07 -1.37
CA LEU A 32 2.18 -3.41 -2.48
C LEU A 32 2.28 -1.93 -2.16
N LEU A 33 3.46 -1.49 -1.74
CA LEU A 33 3.77 -0.11 -1.36
C LEU A 33 4.41 0.62 -2.55
N GLY A 34 4.05 1.88 -2.76
CA GLY A 34 4.71 2.70 -3.78
C GLY A 34 3.94 3.98 -4.09
N PRO A 35 4.59 4.97 -4.75
CA PRO A 35 3.96 6.23 -5.11
C PRO A 35 2.84 6.06 -6.14
N ASN A 36 2.12 7.14 -6.38
CA ASN A 36 1.15 7.19 -7.47
C ASN A 36 1.88 6.96 -8.81
N GLY A 37 1.31 6.08 -9.64
CA GLY A 37 1.92 5.67 -10.91
C GLY A 37 2.98 4.57 -10.81
N ALA A 38 3.27 4.01 -9.62
CA ALA A 38 4.21 2.90 -9.46
C ALA A 38 3.76 1.58 -10.08
N GLY A 39 2.50 1.45 -10.53
CA GLY A 39 1.95 0.25 -11.15
C GLY A 39 1.06 -0.61 -10.25
N LYS A 40 0.72 -0.16 -9.02
CA LYS A 40 -0.09 -0.90 -8.04
C LYS A 40 -1.47 -1.30 -8.60
N THR A 41 -2.28 -0.33 -9.01
CA THR A 41 -3.62 -0.55 -9.59
C THR A 41 -3.57 -1.38 -10.88
N THR A 42 -2.54 -1.17 -11.71
CA THR A 42 -2.33 -1.99 -12.92
C THR A 42 -2.06 -3.44 -12.56
N THR A 43 -1.25 -3.69 -11.53
CA THR A 43 -0.98 -5.05 -11.01
C THR A 43 -2.26 -5.70 -10.49
N ILE A 44 -3.06 -5.00 -9.69
CA ILE A 44 -4.40 -5.47 -9.24
C ILE A 44 -5.29 -5.75 -10.46
N GLY A 45 -5.33 -4.86 -11.44
CA GLY A 45 -6.12 -5.03 -12.66
C GLY A 45 -5.75 -6.31 -13.44
N CYS A 46 -4.47 -6.68 -13.47
CA CYS A 46 -4.03 -7.94 -14.05
C CYS A 46 -4.45 -9.15 -13.19
N ILE A 47 -4.34 -9.05 -11.85
CA ILE A 47 -4.70 -10.16 -10.94
C ILE A 47 -6.20 -10.46 -10.98
N CYS A 48 -7.06 -9.43 -11.03
CA CYS A 48 -8.51 -9.64 -11.11
C CYS A 48 -9.01 -9.94 -12.55
N GLY A 49 -8.09 -9.98 -13.54
CA GLY A 49 -8.42 -10.30 -14.93
C GLY A 49 -9.17 -9.20 -15.67
N LEU A 50 -9.16 -7.95 -15.18
CA LEU A 50 -9.64 -6.77 -15.89
C LEU A 50 -8.66 -6.34 -16.98
N LEU A 51 -7.37 -6.57 -16.75
CA LEU A 51 -6.29 -6.25 -17.68
C LEU A 51 -5.57 -7.55 -18.07
N VAL A 52 -5.41 -7.78 -19.35
CA VAL A 52 -4.61 -8.90 -19.83
C VAL A 52 -3.12 -8.52 -19.74
N PRO A 53 -2.27 -9.30 -19.06
CA PRO A 53 -0.82 -9.10 -19.06
C PRO A 53 -0.24 -9.03 -20.49
N THR A 54 0.78 -8.21 -20.69
CA THR A 54 1.54 -8.20 -21.95
C THR A 54 2.53 -9.36 -21.98
N ALA A 55 3.06 -9.74 -20.81
CA ALA A 55 3.91 -10.93 -20.60
C ALA A 55 3.86 -11.36 -19.14
N GLY A 56 4.38 -12.55 -18.85
CA GLY A 56 4.35 -13.14 -17.51
C GLY A 56 3.02 -13.84 -17.21
N HIS A 57 2.91 -14.38 -16.00
CA HIS A 57 1.77 -15.19 -15.57
C HIS A 57 1.25 -14.72 -14.22
N VAL A 58 -0.07 -14.82 -14.06
CA VAL A 58 -0.74 -14.56 -12.78
C VAL A 58 -1.67 -15.73 -12.49
N LYS A 59 -1.56 -16.28 -11.29
CA LYS A 59 -2.46 -17.34 -10.80
C LYS A 59 -3.12 -16.92 -9.49
N VAL A 60 -4.41 -17.21 -9.40
CA VAL A 60 -5.22 -17.03 -8.18
C VAL A 60 -5.79 -18.40 -7.80
N MET A 61 -5.48 -18.87 -6.60
CA MET A 61 -5.85 -20.19 -6.10
C MET A 61 -5.44 -21.34 -7.06
N GLY A 62 -4.32 -21.16 -7.78
CA GLY A 62 -3.80 -22.12 -8.76
C GLY A 62 -4.35 -21.93 -10.18
N HIS A 63 -5.40 -21.13 -10.39
CA HIS A 63 -6.00 -20.85 -11.68
C HIS A 63 -5.33 -19.67 -12.38
N ASP A 64 -4.93 -19.84 -13.62
CA ASP A 64 -4.40 -18.75 -14.44
C ASP A 64 -5.51 -17.75 -14.79
N VAL A 65 -5.25 -16.45 -14.53
CA VAL A 65 -6.27 -15.39 -14.67
C VAL A 65 -6.70 -15.13 -16.11
N VAL A 66 -5.90 -15.55 -17.11
CA VAL A 66 -6.19 -15.36 -18.54
C VAL A 66 -6.95 -16.58 -19.09
N THR A 67 -6.43 -17.77 -18.87
CA THR A 67 -6.99 -18.98 -19.46
C THR A 67 -8.10 -19.62 -18.63
N GLU A 68 -8.08 -19.43 -17.30
CA GLU A 68 -9.06 -19.96 -16.34
C GLU A 68 -9.76 -18.82 -15.56
N GLY A 69 -9.95 -17.67 -16.19
CA GLY A 69 -10.38 -16.42 -15.55
C GLY A 69 -11.67 -16.53 -14.74
N THR A 70 -12.61 -17.40 -15.13
CA THR A 70 -13.86 -17.60 -14.36
C THR A 70 -13.60 -18.26 -13.02
N ALA A 71 -12.76 -19.28 -12.97
CA ALA A 71 -12.38 -19.98 -11.74
C ALA A 71 -11.54 -19.06 -10.82
N ALA A 72 -10.59 -18.32 -11.41
CA ALA A 72 -9.79 -17.33 -10.68
C ALA A 72 -10.67 -16.26 -10.02
N ARG A 73 -11.59 -15.65 -10.79
CA ARG A 73 -12.49 -14.59 -10.29
C ARG A 73 -13.49 -15.08 -9.23
N ALA A 74 -13.91 -16.32 -9.28
CA ALA A 74 -14.82 -16.90 -8.28
C ALA A 74 -14.20 -16.92 -6.86
N ALA A 75 -12.86 -16.89 -6.75
CA ALA A 75 -12.15 -16.86 -5.49
C ALA A 75 -11.83 -15.44 -4.99
N LEU A 76 -12.06 -14.40 -5.82
CA LEU A 76 -11.65 -13.02 -5.57
C LEU A 76 -12.78 -12.18 -4.95
N GLY A 77 -12.45 -11.43 -3.90
CA GLY A 77 -13.13 -10.21 -3.51
C GLY A 77 -12.28 -9.01 -3.90
N VAL A 78 -12.90 -7.96 -4.40
CA VAL A 78 -12.20 -6.74 -4.83
C VAL A 78 -12.84 -5.52 -4.19
N VAL A 79 -12.03 -4.70 -3.56
CA VAL A 79 -12.40 -3.39 -3.02
C VAL A 79 -11.58 -2.34 -3.77
N PRO A 80 -12.19 -1.70 -4.77
CA PRO A 80 -11.47 -0.71 -5.58
C PRO A 80 -11.23 0.59 -4.82
N GLN A 81 -10.29 1.39 -5.31
CA GLN A 81 -9.96 2.71 -4.80
C GLN A 81 -11.16 3.65 -4.88
N GLU A 82 -11.88 3.66 -6.00
CA GLU A 82 -13.14 4.38 -6.11
C GLU A 82 -14.28 3.61 -5.42
N ILE A 83 -15.19 4.34 -4.81
CA ILE A 83 -16.34 3.73 -4.13
C ILE A 83 -17.32 3.18 -5.15
N ALA A 84 -17.45 1.86 -5.21
CA ALA A 84 -18.33 1.14 -6.15
C ALA A 84 -19.70 0.85 -5.52
N LEU A 85 -20.42 1.90 -5.13
CA LEU A 85 -21.73 1.82 -4.50
C LEU A 85 -22.79 2.60 -5.29
N TYR A 86 -24.01 2.10 -5.25
CA TYR A 86 -25.19 2.79 -5.77
C TYR A 86 -25.73 3.72 -4.68
N GLU A 87 -25.52 5.01 -4.83
CA GLU A 87 -25.80 6.01 -3.79
C GLU A 87 -27.29 6.18 -3.47
N ASP A 88 -28.17 5.94 -4.41
CA ASP A 88 -29.63 6.00 -4.24
C ASP A 88 -30.21 4.74 -3.58
N LEU A 89 -29.45 3.65 -3.55
CA LEU A 89 -29.81 2.43 -2.87
C LEU A 89 -29.37 2.48 -1.39
N SER A 90 -30.08 1.72 -0.53
CA SER A 90 -29.69 1.50 0.85
C SER A 90 -28.43 0.61 0.95
N ALA A 91 -27.81 0.56 2.12
CA ALA A 91 -26.70 -0.36 2.38
C ALA A 91 -27.11 -1.82 2.15
N HIS A 92 -28.29 -2.22 2.65
CA HIS A 92 -28.82 -3.56 2.43
C HIS A 92 -29.02 -3.88 0.93
N GLU A 93 -29.57 -2.94 0.15
CA GLU A 93 -29.80 -3.15 -1.28
C GLU A 93 -28.49 -3.21 -2.07
N ASN A 94 -27.46 -2.41 -1.71
CA ASN A 94 -26.13 -2.53 -2.28
C ASN A 94 -25.54 -3.92 -2.06
N LEU A 95 -25.59 -4.42 -0.82
CA LEU A 95 -25.12 -5.76 -0.49
C LEU A 95 -25.94 -6.84 -1.22
N ALA A 96 -27.26 -6.69 -1.32
CA ALA A 96 -28.12 -7.63 -2.05
C ALA A 96 -27.78 -7.65 -3.55
N TYR A 97 -27.50 -6.49 -4.16
CA TYR A 97 -27.10 -6.36 -5.55
C TYR A 97 -25.75 -7.09 -5.79
N TRP A 98 -24.73 -6.74 -5.03
CA TRP A 98 -23.39 -7.33 -5.21
C TRP A 98 -23.37 -8.82 -4.87
N GLY A 99 -24.10 -9.27 -3.83
CA GLY A 99 -24.22 -10.69 -3.53
C GLY A 99 -24.96 -11.46 -4.63
N GLY A 100 -25.99 -10.86 -5.21
CA GLY A 100 -26.69 -11.42 -6.36
C GLY A 100 -25.79 -11.52 -7.60
N ALA A 101 -24.96 -10.52 -7.86
CA ALA A 101 -23.98 -10.52 -8.95
C ALA A 101 -22.92 -11.63 -8.78
N GLN A 102 -22.58 -11.99 -7.52
CA GLN A 102 -21.74 -13.15 -7.19
C GLN A 102 -22.49 -14.48 -7.19
N GLY A 103 -23.75 -14.52 -7.64
CA GLY A 103 -24.56 -15.74 -7.71
C GLY A 103 -25.13 -16.21 -6.39
N MET A 104 -25.03 -15.41 -5.33
CA MET A 104 -25.59 -15.77 -4.02
C MET A 104 -27.13 -15.71 -4.04
N ARG A 105 -27.77 -16.65 -3.33
CA ARG A 105 -29.22 -16.73 -3.24
C ARG A 105 -29.68 -16.91 -1.79
N ASN A 106 -30.95 -16.57 -1.52
CA ASN A 106 -31.57 -16.83 -0.23
C ASN A 106 -31.58 -18.34 0.08
N PRO A 107 -31.41 -18.77 1.35
CA PRO A 107 -31.26 -17.91 2.56
C PRO A 107 -29.85 -17.39 2.83
N LYS A 108 -28.83 -18.00 2.23
CA LYS A 108 -27.40 -17.66 2.47
C LYS A 108 -27.08 -16.17 2.23
N LEU A 109 -27.68 -15.56 1.21
CA LEU A 109 -27.47 -14.13 0.93
C LEU A 109 -27.91 -13.25 2.10
N ARG A 110 -29.08 -13.53 2.72
CA ARG A 110 -29.58 -12.77 3.87
C ARG A 110 -28.66 -12.87 5.08
N GLU A 111 -28.20 -14.08 5.38
CA GLU A 111 -27.25 -14.33 6.47
C GLU A 111 -25.96 -13.55 6.27
N ARG A 112 -25.39 -13.59 5.06
CA ARG A 112 -24.17 -12.87 4.73
C ARG A 112 -24.33 -11.36 4.76
N ILE A 113 -25.48 -10.82 4.31
CA ILE A 113 -25.77 -9.39 4.41
C ILE A 113 -25.82 -8.96 5.87
N GLN A 114 -26.53 -9.69 6.72
CA GLN A 114 -26.61 -9.38 8.14
C GLN A 114 -25.21 -9.39 8.78
N HIS A 115 -24.44 -10.45 8.56
CA HIS A 115 -23.08 -10.56 9.07
C HIS A 115 -22.17 -9.42 8.59
N ALA A 116 -22.20 -9.06 7.30
CA ALA A 116 -21.40 -7.99 6.75
C ALA A 116 -21.76 -6.61 7.33
N LEU A 117 -23.05 -6.34 7.57
CA LEU A 117 -23.52 -5.12 8.22
C LEU A 117 -23.08 -5.04 9.68
N GLU A 118 -23.16 -6.14 10.43
CA GLU A 118 -22.70 -6.24 11.81
C GLU A 118 -21.18 -6.02 11.90
N LEU A 119 -20.42 -6.74 11.09
CA LEU A 119 -18.97 -6.65 11.03
C LEU A 119 -18.49 -5.21 10.78
N THR A 120 -19.16 -4.51 9.87
CA THR A 120 -18.80 -3.14 9.49
C THR A 120 -19.45 -2.06 10.36
N GLY A 121 -20.31 -2.45 11.32
CA GLY A 121 -21.03 -1.53 12.21
C GLY A 121 -22.00 -0.62 11.46
N LEU A 122 -22.71 -1.17 10.48
CA LEU A 122 -23.70 -0.48 9.66
C LEU A 122 -25.13 -1.02 9.80
N GLN A 123 -25.36 -1.95 10.74
CA GLN A 123 -26.66 -2.61 10.94
C GLN A 123 -27.80 -1.64 11.23
N ASP A 124 -27.55 -0.60 12.05
CA ASP A 124 -28.56 0.39 12.43
C ASP A 124 -28.92 1.35 11.29
N ARG A 125 -28.08 1.44 10.28
CA ARG A 125 -28.22 2.29 9.11
C ARG A 125 -28.48 1.48 7.82
N ALA A 126 -28.75 0.19 7.94
CA ALA A 126 -28.86 -0.75 6.82
C ALA A 126 -29.91 -0.36 5.76
N ARG A 127 -30.97 0.34 6.16
CA ARG A 127 -32.09 0.74 5.29
C ARG A 127 -32.00 2.18 4.78
N GLU A 128 -30.97 2.93 5.19
CA GLU A 128 -30.77 4.31 4.75
C GLU A 128 -30.06 4.36 3.40
N PRO A 129 -30.43 5.29 2.52
CA PRO A 129 -29.73 5.51 1.25
C PRO A 129 -28.26 5.88 1.46
N VAL A 130 -27.38 5.27 0.67
CA VAL A 130 -25.91 5.43 0.80
C VAL A 130 -25.45 6.89 0.58
N LYS A 131 -26.20 7.69 -0.16
CA LYS A 131 -25.91 9.13 -0.33
C LYS A 131 -25.90 9.91 1.01
N GLN A 132 -26.53 9.38 2.06
CA GLN A 132 -26.55 9.97 3.40
C GLN A 132 -25.38 9.51 4.27
N PHE A 133 -24.55 8.59 3.78
CA PHE A 133 -23.42 8.04 4.52
C PHE A 133 -22.22 8.99 4.50
N SER A 134 -21.48 9.03 5.60
CA SER A 134 -20.15 9.65 5.61
C SER A 134 -19.18 8.88 4.71
N GLY A 135 -18.07 9.51 4.32
CA GLY A 135 -17.04 8.86 3.52
C GLY A 135 -16.53 7.55 4.16
N GLY A 136 -16.29 7.55 5.47
CA GLY A 136 -15.89 6.35 6.21
C GLY A 136 -16.97 5.26 6.24
N MET A 137 -18.26 5.61 6.29
CA MET A 137 -19.36 4.64 6.19
C MET A 137 -19.43 4.05 4.78
N LYS A 138 -19.28 4.86 3.74
CA LYS A 138 -19.24 4.39 2.34
C LYS A 138 -18.06 3.44 2.12
N ARG A 139 -16.88 3.75 2.65
CA ARG A 139 -15.69 2.85 2.58
C ARG A 139 -15.93 1.51 3.27
N ARG A 140 -16.51 1.51 4.47
CA ARG A 140 -16.83 0.27 5.18
C ARG A 140 -17.89 -0.55 4.44
N LEU A 141 -18.88 0.08 3.82
CA LEU A 141 -19.84 -0.62 2.98
C LEU A 141 -19.21 -1.17 1.70
N ASN A 142 -18.31 -0.41 1.05
CA ASN A 142 -17.54 -0.89 -0.10
C ASN A 142 -16.70 -2.12 0.23
N PHE A 143 -16.05 -2.11 1.40
CA PHE A 143 -15.35 -3.28 1.95
C PHE A 143 -16.31 -4.46 2.18
N ALA A 144 -17.48 -4.21 2.81
CA ALA A 144 -18.51 -5.23 3.04
C ALA A 144 -18.96 -5.91 1.74
N CYS A 145 -19.12 -5.16 0.65
CA CYS A 145 -19.43 -5.72 -0.67
C CYS A 145 -18.33 -6.67 -1.17
N GLY A 146 -17.06 -6.30 -0.97
CA GLY A 146 -15.91 -7.11 -1.37
C GLY A 146 -15.80 -8.45 -0.65
N ILE A 147 -16.21 -8.53 0.63
CA ILE A 147 -16.11 -9.74 1.45
C ILE A 147 -17.38 -10.57 1.51
N LEU A 148 -18.49 -10.10 0.93
CA LEU A 148 -19.83 -10.65 1.12
C LEU A 148 -19.92 -12.14 0.80
N HIS A 149 -19.29 -12.59 -0.25
CA HIS A 149 -19.31 -13.99 -0.73
C HIS A 149 -18.24 -14.87 -0.10
N SER A 150 -17.52 -14.39 0.94
CA SER A 150 -16.42 -15.10 1.62
C SER A 150 -15.30 -15.49 0.66
N PRO A 151 -14.67 -14.51 0.00
CA PRO A 151 -13.61 -14.80 -0.96
C PRO A 151 -12.41 -15.48 -0.29
N LYS A 152 -11.64 -16.25 -1.06
CA LYS A 152 -10.37 -16.82 -0.61
C LYS A 152 -9.20 -15.86 -0.76
N VAL A 153 -9.36 -14.87 -1.62
CA VAL A 153 -8.39 -13.82 -1.91
C VAL A 153 -9.12 -12.48 -1.93
N LEU A 154 -8.61 -11.51 -1.17
CA LEU A 154 -9.16 -10.16 -1.09
C LEU A 154 -8.14 -9.16 -1.63
N LEU A 155 -8.52 -8.41 -2.66
CA LEU A 155 -7.73 -7.36 -3.26
C LEU A 155 -8.27 -6.00 -2.80
N LEU A 156 -7.41 -5.19 -2.19
CA LEU A 156 -7.75 -3.88 -1.65
C LEU A 156 -6.87 -2.82 -2.31
N ASP A 157 -7.47 -2.00 -3.16
CA ASP A 157 -6.73 -0.95 -3.87
C ASP A 157 -6.89 0.39 -3.14
N GLU A 158 -5.87 0.78 -2.39
CA GLU A 158 -5.80 2.02 -1.60
C GLU A 158 -7.09 2.33 -0.81
N PRO A 159 -7.57 1.38 0.02
CA PRO A 159 -8.93 1.45 0.56
C PRO A 159 -9.13 2.56 1.59
N THR A 160 -8.07 3.19 2.08
CA THR A 160 -8.08 4.22 3.12
C THR A 160 -7.91 5.65 2.60
N VAL A 161 -7.71 5.83 1.29
CA VAL A 161 -7.56 7.16 0.70
C VAL A 161 -8.81 8.00 0.92
N GLY A 162 -8.62 9.21 1.46
CA GLY A 162 -9.70 10.15 1.75
C GLY A 162 -10.58 9.77 2.95
N VAL A 163 -10.11 8.86 3.81
CA VAL A 163 -10.81 8.41 5.01
C VAL A 163 -10.24 9.12 6.25
N ASP A 164 -11.12 9.56 7.14
CA ASP A 164 -10.72 10.14 8.42
C ASP A 164 -9.95 9.13 9.29
N PRO A 165 -9.08 9.58 10.23
CA PRO A 165 -8.22 8.69 11.01
C PRO A 165 -8.98 7.60 11.78
N GLN A 166 -10.16 7.91 12.33
CA GLN A 166 -10.95 6.95 13.11
C GLN A 166 -11.54 5.84 12.20
N SER A 167 -12.06 6.22 11.04
CA SER A 167 -12.59 5.29 10.06
C SER A 167 -11.48 4.44 9.43
N ARG A 168 -10.27 5.02 9.25
CA ARG A 168 -9.08 4.31 8.79
C ARG A 168 -8.72 3.17 9.74
N VAL A 169 -8.56 3.45 11.03
CA VAL A 169 -8.23 2.40 12.03
C VAL A 169 -9.25 1.25 11.98
N ARG A 170 -10.55 1.57 11.96
CA ARG A 170 -11.60 0.55 11.87
C ARG A 170 -11.50 -0.30 10.61
N LEU A 171 -11.17 0.31 9.46
CA LEU A 171 -11.02 -0.43 8.22
C LEU A 171 -9.79 -1.36 8.26
N LEU A 172 -8.67 -0.90 8.82
CA LEU A 172 -7.48 -1.73 8.99
C LEU A 172 -7.75 -2.93 9.92
N ASP A 173 -8.53 -2.74 10.98
CA ASP A 173 -8.94 -3.83 11.87
C ASP A 173 -9.82 -4.88 11.15
N LEU A 174 -10.72 -4.43 10.26
CA LEU A 174 -11.51 -5.34 9.42
C LEU A 174 -10.62 -6.15 8.46
N VAL A 175 -9.61 -5.54 7.87
CA VAL A 175 -8.64 -6.22 7.00
C VAL A 175 -7.85 -7.28 7.77
N ARG A 176 -7.40 -6.95 9.00
CA ARG A 176 -6.72 -7.94 9.88
C ARG A 176 -7.62 -9.12 10.22
N ALA A 177 -8.88 -8.86 10.55
CA ALA A 177 -9.83 -9.92 10.88
C ALA A 177 -10.05 -10.88 9.69
N GLU A 178 -10.15 -10.38 8.47
CA GLU A 178 -10.27 -11.22 7.27
C GLU A 178 -9.02 -12.08 7.04
N ALA A 179 -7.81 -11.53 7.21
CA ALA A 179 -6.57 -12.30 7.10
C ALA A 179 -6.50 -13.39 8.19
N GLN A 180 -6.80 -13.05 9.45
CA GLN A 180 -6.84 -14.00 10.56
C GLN A 180 -7.87 -15.13 10.35
N ALA A 181 -8.94 -14.87 9.61
CA ALA A 181 -9.91 -15.88 9.19
C ALA A 181 -9.39 -16.79 8.04
N GLY A 182 -8.16 -16.56 7.56
CA GLY A 182 -7.49 -17.37 6.55
C GLY A 182 -7.59 -16.81 5.12
N THR A 183 -8.17 -15.62 4.92
CA THR A 183 -8.19 -14.96 3.61
C THR A 183 -6.79 -14.48 3.23
N CYS A 184 -6.37 -14.74 1.98
CA CYS A 184 -5.16 -14.13 1.41
C CYS A 184 -5.47 -12.68 1.02
N VAL A 185 -4.81 -11.71 1.63
CA VAL A 185 -5.07 -10.29 1.38
C VAL A 185 -3.93 -9.66 0.60
N LEU A 186 -4.24 -9.00 -0.52
CA LEU A 186 -3.34 -8.10 -1.22
C LEU A 186 -3.80 -6.66 -0.95
N TYR A 187 -2.95 -5.89 -0.30
CA TYR A 187 -3.24 -4.53 0.14
C TYR A 187 -2.33 -3.53 -0.57
N THR A 188 -2.87 -2.61 -1.34
CA THR A 188 -2.05 -1.54 -1.92
C THR A 188 -2.19 -0.26 -1.12
N THR A 189 -1.09 0.44 -0.95
CA THR A 189 -1.05 1.75 -0.29
C THR A 189 0.16 2.56 -0.75
N HIS A 190 0.08 3.86 -0.59
CA HIS A 190 1.23 4.76 -0.62
C HIS A 190 1.57 5.28 0.79
N TYR A 191 0.78 4.93 1.82
CA TYR A 191 1.05 5.27 3.22
C TYR A 191 1.95 4.22 3.86
N MET A 192 3.18 4.60 4.18
CA MET A 192 4.17 3.69 4.78
C MET A 192 3.75 3.20 6.16
N GLU A 193 3.16 4.07 6.98
CA GLU A 193 2.65 3.72 8.30
C GLU A 193 1.61 2.58 8.25
N GLU A 194 0.76 2.58 7.22
CA GLU A 194 -0.20 1.48 7.02
C GLU A 194 0.51 0.18 6.67
N ALA A 195 1.46 0.23 5.74
CA ALA A 195 2.24 -0.94 5.35
C ALA A 195 3.01 -1.51 6.55
N GLU A 196 3.63 -0.65 7.38
CA GLU A 196 4.37 -1.07 8.58
C GLU A 196 3.49 -1.69 9.67
N THR A 197 2.25 -1.20 9.81
CA THR A 197 1.36 -1.66 10.89
C THR A 197 0.47 -2.83 10.49
N LEU A 198 0.20 -3.00 9.18
CA LEU A 198 -0.78 -3.94 8.69
C LEU A 198 -0.17 -5.16 8.00
N CYS A 199 0.90 -4.99 7.21
CA CYS A 199 1.38 -6.02 6.31
C CYS A 199 2.37 -6.97 6.99
N ASP A 200 2.23 -8.28 6.75
CA ASP A 200 3.17 -9.31 7.19
C ASP A 200 4.44 -9.31 6.31
N ARG A 201 4.22 -9.18 5.00
CA ARG A 201 5.26 -9.01 3.99
C ARG A 201 4.80 -7.96 2.98
N LEU A 202 5.76 -7.33 2.34
CA LEU A 202 5.44 -6.33 1.31
C LEU A 202 6.48 -6.30 0.19
N ALA A 203 6.06 -5.75 -0.95
CA ALA A 203 6.94 -5.35 -2.03
C ALA A 203 6.83 -3.84 -2.24
N ILE A 204 7.96 -3.18 -2.37
CA ILE A 204 8.04 -1.76 -2.69
C ILE A 204 8.16 -1.65 -4.20
N LEU A 205 7.19 -0.95 -4.81
CA LEU A 205 7.14 -0.71 -6.25
C LEU A 205 7.58 0.73 -6.55
N ASP A 206 8.43 0.88 -7.56
CA ASP A 206 8.72 2.16 -8.18
C ASP A 206 8.88 1.99 -9.69
N HIS A 207 8.30 2.91 -10.48
CA HIS A 207 8.34 2.88 -11.95
C HIS A 207 8.04 1.49 -12.56
N GLY A 208 7.03 0.80 -12.03
CA GLY A 208 6.58 -0.51 -12.50
C GLY A 208 7.44 -1.69 -12.08
N LYS A 209 8.46 -1.51 -11.24
CA LYS A 209 9.39 -2.55 -10.78
C LYS A 209 9.32 -2.75 -9.28
N VAL A 210 9.56 -3.98 -8.83
CA VAL A 210 9.82 -4.27 -7.41
C VAL A 210 11.27 -3.88 -7.12
N ILE A 211 11.47 -2.88 -6.25
CA ILE A 211 12.80 -2.42 -5.83
C ILE A 211 13.27 -3.06 -4.52
N ALA A 212 12.33 -3.54 -3.69
CA ALA A 212 12.60 -4.34 -2.51
C ALA A 212 11.36 -5.17 -2.16
N ALA A 213 11.56 -6.36 -1.57
CA ALA A 213 10.47 -7.19 -1.06
C ALA A 213 10.94 -8.03 0.12
N GLY A 214 10.04 -8.29 1.07
CA GLY A 214 10.32 -9.11 2.26
C GLY A 214 9.39 -8.78 3.41
N THR A 215 9.68 -9.33 4.58
CA THR A 215 9.10 -8.91 5.86
C THR A 215 9.61 -7.53 6.25
N LEU A 216 8.89 -6.85 7.13
CA LEU A 216 9.31 -5.55 7.65
C LEU A 216 10.72 -5.60 8.30
N ALA A 217 11.05 -6.70 9.01
CA ALA A 217 12.35 -6.90 9.61
C ALA A 217 13.47 -7.04 8.56
N GLU A 218 13.24 -7.83 7.50
CA GLU A 218 14.19 -7.98 6.38
C GLU A 218 14.42 -6.65 5.67
N LEU A 219 13.35 -5.89 5.38
CA LEU A 219 13.45 -4.59 4.71
C LEU A 219 14.18 -3.55 5.57
N ARG A 220 13.90 -3.50 6.88
CA ARG A 220 14.64 -2.62 7.81
C ARG A 220 16.11 -3.00 7.91
N SER A 221 16.45 -4.28 7.85
CA SER A 221 17.86 -4.73 7.88
C SER A 221 18.68 -4.22 6.68
N MET A 222 18.04 -3.93 5.53
CA MET A 222 18.70 -3.32 4.37
C MET A 222 19.22 -1.89 4.65
N LEU A 223 18.73 -1.24 5.71
CA LEU A 223 19.20 0.06 6.17
C LEU A 223 20.42 -0.02 7.09
N ALA A 224 20.86 -1.22 7.49
CA ALA A 224 22.01 -1.45 8.39
C ALA A 224 21.91 -0.61 9.70
N GLU A 225 20.72 -0.52 10.29
CA GLU A 225 20.44 0.25 11.54
C GLU A 225 20.90 1.71 11.47
N ARG A 226 20.79 2.33 10.29
CA ARG A 226 21.19 3.72 10.08
C ARG A 226 20.00 4.66 10.18
N ASP A 227 20.12 5.67 11.03
CA ASP A 227 19.15 6.73 11.14
C ASP A 227 19.14 7.61 9.89
N LEU A 228 17.98 8.22 9.58
CA LEU A 228 17.82 9.23 8.56
C LEU A 228 17.78 10.62 9.22
N LEU A 229 18.75 11.48 8.88
CA LEU A 229 18.74 12.89 9.26
C LEU A 229 18.32 13.74 8.08
N ARG A 230 17.18 14.41 8.23
CA ARG A 230 16.64 15.38 7.29
C ARG A 230 16.94 16.79 7.80
N LEU A 231 17.61 17.57 6.98
CA LEU A 231 17.90 18.98 7.25
C LEU A 231 17.26 19.83 6.14
N THR A 232 16.44 20.80 6.55
CA THR A 232 15.86 21.79 5.62
C THR A 232 16.48 23.15 5.90
N GLY A 233 16.70 23.95 4.84
CA GLY A 233 17.37 25.22 5.03
C GLY A 233 17.84 25.84 3.72
N VAL A 234 18.99 26.50 3.77
CA VAL A 234 19.68 27.03 2.58
C VAL A 234 21.07 26.42 2.55
N PHE A 235 21.37 25.68 1.49
CA PHE A 235 22.61 24.94 1.34
C PHE A 235 23.27 25.30 0.01
N ALA A 236 24.63 25.30 -0.02
CA ALA A 236 25.43 25.22 -1.24
C ALA A 236 25.70 23.70 -1.47
N PRO A 237 25.06 23.01 -2.43
CA PRO A 237 25.04 21.55 -2.48
C PRO A 237 26.43 20.91 -2.52
N GLU A 238 27.35 21.43 -3.35
CA GLU A 238 28.69 20.86 -3.47
C GLU A 238 29.55 21.09 -2.23
N VAL A 239 29.38 22.25 -1.56
CA VAL A 239 30.14 22.58 -0.34
C VAL A 239 29.63 21.76 0.81
N ALA A 240 28.29 21.61 0.95
CA ALA A 240 27.66 20.77 1.95
C ALA A 240 28.01 19.28 1.76
N ARG A 241 28.06 18.81 0.51
CA ARG A 241 28.49 17.45 0.15
C ARG A 241 29.94 17.21 0.61
N THR A 242 30.84 18.09 0.27
CA THR A 242 32.26 17.99 0.67
C THR A 242 32.43 17.96 2.19
N ALA A 243 31.70 18.81 2.90
CA ALA A 243 31.75 18.85 4.37
C ALA A 243 31.23 17.56 5.00
N MET A 244 30.15 16.98 4.48
CA MET A 244 29.58 15.73 5.01
C MET A 244 30.46 14.50 4.72
N GLN A 245 31.17 14.48 3.59
CA GLN A 245 32.10 13.38 3.26
C GLN A 245 33.29 13.26 4.23
N GLN A 246 33.57 14.29 5.01
CA GLN A 246 34.66 14.28 6.01
C GLN A 246 34.22 13.63 7.35
N ILE A 247 32.95 13.31 7.50
CA ILE A 247 32.40 12.72 8.72
C ILE A 247 32.21 11.23 8.49
N ASP A 248 32.90 10.41 9.27
CA ASP A 248 32.83 8.95 9.17
C ASP A 248 31.40 8.42 9.31
N SER A 249 31.06 7.45 8.46
CA SER A 249 29.77 6.76 8.48
C SER A 249 28.57 7.67 8.25
N VAL A 250 28.73 8.82 7.60
CA VAL A 250 27.65 9.66 7.05
C VAL A 250 27.58 9.42 5.54
N GLU A 251 26.42 9.07 5.07
CA GLU A 251 26.11 8.88 3.63
C GLU A 251 25.08 9.93 3.19
N ILE A 252 25.33 10.60 2.10
CA ILE A 252 24.42 11.59 1.55
C ILE A 252 23.49 10.88 0.58
N LEU A 253 22.20 10.77 0.94
CA LEU A 253 21.17 10.17 0.11
C LEU A 253 20.62 11.16 -0.91
N HIS A 254 20.47 12.42 -0.50
CA HIS A 254 20.03 13.53 -1.35
C HIS A 254 20.59 14.86 -0.84
N GLY A 255 20.86 15.81 -1.75
CA GLY A 255 21.27 17.15 -1.37
C GLY A 255 21.01 18.15 -2.49
N ASP A 256 20.18 19.16 -2.19
CA ASP A 256 19.93 20.32 -3.05
C ASP A 256 20.02 21.63 -2.26
N GLU A 257 19.57 22.74 -2.84
CA GLU A 257 19.65 24.07 -2.22
C GLU A 257 18.76 24.23 -0.97
N SER A 258 17.76 23.35 -0.77
CA SER A 258 16.74 23.46 0.28
C SER A 258 16.70 22.27 1.23
N LEU A 259 17.23 21.13 0.81
CA LEU A 259 17.12 19.86 1.51
C LEU A 259 18.43 19.09 1.49
N LEU A 260 18.84 18.56 2.65
CA LEU A 260 19.94 17.63 2.80
C LEU A 260 19.45 16.40 3.57
N LEU A 261 19.54 15.22 2.94
CA LEU A 261 19.18 13.94 3.53
C LEU A 261 20.43 13.10 3.74
N LEU A 262 20.67 12.73 4.99
CA LEU A 262 21.84 11.98 5.43
C LEU A 262 21.40 10.67 6.07
N SER A 263 22.10 9.58 5.74
CA SER A 263 22.01 8.30 6.42
C SER A 263 23.24 8.13 7.33
N LEU A 264 23.02 7.87 8.61
CA LEU A 264 24.13 7.82 9.59
C LEU A 264 23.90 6.76 10.67
N ALA A 265 24.95 6.06 11.05
CA ALA A 265 24.96 5.18 12.20
C ALA A 265 25.36 5.96 13.45
N GLY A 266 24.63 5.78 14.58
CA GLY A 266 24.92 6.47 15.82
C GLY A 266 24.69 7.98 15.76
N ALA A 267 23.50 8.39 15.31
CA ALA A 267 23.12 9.76 15.05
C ALA A 267 23.42 10.70 16.23
N SER A 268 23.07 10.29 17.46
CA SER A 268 23.23 11.13 18.65
C SER A 268 24.67 11.63 18.87
N GLU A 269 25.66 10.82 18.50
CA GLU A 269 27.08 11.16 18.66
C GLU A 269 27.57 12.06 17.53
N LYS A 270 26.95 11.99 16.36
CA LYS A 270 27.41 12.68 15.14
C LYS A 270 26.73 14.01 14.87
N LEU A 271 25.55 14.24 15.40
CA LEU A 271 24.83 15.50 15.22
C LEU A 271 25.68 16.74 15.49
N PRO A 272 26.48 16.83 16.58
CA PRO A 272 27.33 17.99 16.84
C PRO A 272 28.35 18.24 15.72
N ALA A 273 28.98 17.17 15.21
CA ALA A 273 29.98 17.27 14.14
C ALA A 273 29.34 17.70 12.81
N ILE A 274 28.16 17.19 12.50
CA ILE A 274 27.39 17.56 11.29
C ILE A 274 27.03 19.04 11.34
N PHE A 275 26.47 19.54 12.44
CA PHE A 275 26.12 20.95 12.55
C PHE A 275 27.35 21.86 12.54
N ALA A 276 28.46 21.46 13.17
CA ALA A 276 29.71 22.23 13.14
C ALA A 276 30.26 22.33 11.70
N ALA A 277 30.25 21.21 10.98
CA ALA A 277 30.71 21.18 9.57
C ALA A 277 29.82 22.07 8.68
N LEU A 278 28.48 22.01 8.82
CA LEU A 278 27.55 22.85 8.06
C LEU A 278 27.72 24.34 8.40
N ALA A 279 27.90 24.68 9.67
CA ALA A 279 28.14 26.07 10.07
C ALA A 279 29.38 26.65 9.37
N GLY A 280 30.42 25.85 9.19
CA GLY A 280 31.63 26.25 8.44
C GLY A 280 31.41 26.51 6.93
N THR A 281 30.30 26.02 6.38
CA THR A 281 29.96 26.20 4.93
C THR A 281 29.09 27.43 4.65
N GLY A 282 28.63 28.13 5.70
CA GLY A 282 27.65 29.21 5.58
C GLY A 282 26.21 28.71 5.36
N ALA A 283 25.95 27.44 5.58
CA ALA A 283 24.62 26.87 5.49
C ALA A 283 23.68 27.42 6.60
N GLU A 284 22.44 27.71 6.22
CA GLU A 284 21.37 28.09 7.15
C GLU A 284 20.43 26.91 7.38
N VAL A 285 20.56 26.19 8.50
CA VAL A 285 19.66 25.09 8.86
C VAL A 285 18.42 25.66 9.52
N ARG A 286 17.23 25.44 8.95
CA ARG A 286 15.92 25.92 9.44
C ARG A 286 15.12 24.84 10.13
N GLY A 287 15.30 23.60 9.71
CA GLY A 287 14.60 22.46 10.29
C GLY A 287 15.50 21.22 10.34
N THR A 288 15.27 20.41 11.38
CA THR A 288 16.00 19.15 11.62
C THR A 288 15.03 18.09 12.05
N THR A 289 15.05 16.94 11.35
CA THR A 289 14.26 15.77 11.74
C THR A 289 15.17 14.55 11.71
N LEU A 290 15.22 13.82 12.82
CA LEU A 290 15.91 12.55 12.93
C LEU A 290 14.88 11.43 13.04
N THR A 291 14.92 10.49 12.10
CA THR A 291 14.02 9.34 12.08
C THR A 291 14.81 8.03 12.16
N GLN A 292 14.27 7.09 12.94
CA GLN A 292 14.80 5.72 12.97
C GLN A 292 14.59 5.01 11.63
N PRO A 293 15.29 3.90 11.36
CA PRO A 293 15.10 3.11 10.17
C PRO A 293 13.63 2.74 9.94
N SER A 294 13.04 3.23 8.86
CA SER A 294 11.63 3.05 8.47
C SER A 294 11.53 2.65 7.00
N LEU A 295 10.34 2.25 6.56
CA LEU A 295 10.11 2.02 5.12
C LEU A 295 10.34 3.30 4.31
N GLU A 296 10.08 4.47 4.87
CA GLU A 296 10.35 5.75 4.23
C GLU A 296 11.85 5.95 3.99
N SER A 297 12.67 5.69 5.01
CA SER A 297 14.13 5.75 4.90
C SER A 297 14.64 4.78 3.83
N LEU A 298 14.06 3.57 3.77
CA LEU A 298 14.43 2.58 2.76
C LEU A 298 14.04 3.04 1.35
N PHE A 299 12.82 3.56 1.18
CA PHE A 299 12.37 4.07 -0.10
C PHE A 299 13.26 5.20 -0.61
N ILE A 300 13.57 6.19 0.25
CA ILE A 300 14.47 7.29 -0.09
C ILE A 300 15.85 6.77 -0.46
N LYS A 301 16.40 5.82 0.30
CA LYS A 301 17.71 5.21 -0.01
C LYS A 301 17.74 4.54 -1.38
N LEU A 302 16.68 3.82 -1.75
CA LEU A 302 16.61 3.06 -2.99
C LEU A 302 16.30 3.93 -4.21
N THR A 303 15.54 5.02 -4.04
CA THR A 303 15.06 5.85 -5.15
C THR A 303 15.75 7.23 -5.23
N GLY A 304 16.38 7.67 -4.15
CA GLY A 304 16.93 9.03 -4.00
C GLY A 304 15.85 10.11 -3.90
N LYS A 305 14.59 9.76 -3.70
CA LYS A 305 13.43 10.68 -3.66
C LYS A 305 12.49 10.33 -2.51
N GLU A 306 11.87 11.35 -1.93
CA GLU A 306 10.74 11.14 -1.01
C GLU A 306 9.53 10.60 -1.78
N LEU A 307 8.67 9.84 -1.10
CA LEU A 307 7.39 9.44 -1.65
C LEU A 307 6.56 10.71 -1.90
N ARG A 308 6.25 10.98 -3.15
CA ARG A 308 5.35 12.09 -3.52
C ARG A 308 3.94 11.67 -3.17
N GLU A 309 3.26 12.49 -2.38
CA GLU A 309 1.82 12.39 -2.11
C GLU A 309 0.98 12.50 -3.39
#